data_00da3061f4fec36273b4815288d4564a
#
_entry.id   00da3061f4fec36273b4815288d4564a
#
_cell.length_a   1.000
_cell.length_b   1.000
_cell.length_c   1.000
_cell.angle_alpha   90.00
_cell.angle_beta   90.00
_cell.angle_gamma   90.00
#
_symmetry.space_group_name_H-M   'P 1'
#
loop_
_entity.id
_entity.type
_entity.pdbx_description
1 polymer ?
#
loop_
_entity_poly.entity_id
_entity_poly.type
_entity_poly.pdbx_seq_one_letter_code
_entity_poly.pdbx_strand_id
1 'polypeptide(L)'
;MHRPPLQQNSFLALLVLVTLGFFVLLKPFYAPIFWACAVAVIFYPMQQRLLAKWPGHPTLMALVTLLVCTVMVVIPVLLVAASFITEGLSVYQKLQEGRLDPSEYIATFREGFPLAYHWLERFGVDFSNLGDQVMAGLKSAGQFLGKRALAVGQNTFRFFIDLGLMLYLTFFLLRDGNKLIQMLIRALPLGDDRERMLFNKFAEITRATIKGN
;
A
#
# COMPACT_ATOMS: atom_id res chain seq x y z
N MET A 1 7.80 49.39 -16.14
CA MET A 1 8.83 49.18 -15.12
C MET A 1 9.55 47.87 -15.41
N HIS A 2 10.71 47.91 -16.09
CA HIS A 2 11.53 46.73 -16.36
C HIS A 2 12.26 46.34 -15.07
N ARG A 3 11.85 45.25 -14.44
CA ARG A 3 12.62 44.69 -13.31
C ARG A 3 13.94 44.17 -13.88
N PRO A 4 15.08 44.46 -13.25
CA PRO A 4 16.37 43.98 -13.73
C PRO A 4 16.39 42.45 -13.80
N PRO A 5 16.98 41.82 -14.86
CA PRO A 5 16.94 40.38 -15.10
C PRO A 5 17.54 39.57 -13.95
N LEU A 6 18.43 40.13 -13.16
CA LEU A 6 19.01 39.51 -11.97
C LEU A 6 17.99 39.24 -10.87
N GLN A 7 17.04 40.16 -10.63
CA GLN A 7 15.98 39.96 -9.63
C GLN A 7 15.01 38.85 -10.05
N GLN A 8 14.68 38.76 -11.34
CA GLN A 8 13.79 37.74 -11.86
C GLN A 8 14.42 36.33 -11.78
N ASN A 9 15.70 36.23 -12.12
CA ASN A 9 16.45 34.97 -12.04
C ASN A 9 16.62 34.50 -10.59
N SER A 10 16.93 35.43 -9.67
CA SER A 10 17.03 35.11 -8.23
C SER A 10 15.68 34.67 -7.65
N PHE A 11 14.58 35.31 -8.07
CA PHE A 11 13.24 34.90 -7.65
C PHE A 11 12.89 33.51 -8.17
N LEU A 12 13.17 33.22 -9.46
CA LEU A 12 12.92 31.88 -10.04
C LEU A 12 13.79 30.81 -9.35
N ALA A 13 15.06 31.10 -9.08
CA ALA A 13 15.94 30.19 -8.35
C ALA A 13 15.41 29.89 -6.94
N LEU A 14 14.95 30.93 -6.22
CA LEU A 14 14.35 30.76 -4.90
C LEU A 14 13.06 29.94 -4.98
N LEU A 15 12.21 30.22 -5.94
CA LEU A 15 10.95 29.47 -6.17
C LEU A 15 11.22 27.98 -6.42
N VAL A 16 12.20 27.68 -7.30
CA VAL A 16 12.60 26.29 -7.58
C VAL A 16 13.14 25.62 -6.34
N LEU A 17 14.01 26.31 -5.59
CA LEU A 17 14.61 25.77 -4.37
C LEU A 17 13.55 25.46 -3.30
N VAL A 18 12.60 26.40 -3.09
CA VAL A 18 11.48 26.19 -2.15
C VAL A 18 10.58 25.03 -2.61
N THR A 19 10.30 24.96 -3.90
CA THR A 19 9.47 23.86 -4.45
C THR A 19 10.16 22.52 -4.28
N LEU A 20 11.46 22.42 -4.57
CA LEU A 20 12.24 21.20 -4.35
C LEU A 20 12.29 20.84 -2.86
N GLY A 21 12.54 21.81 -1.99
CA GLY A 21 12.50 21.62 -0.53
C GLY A 21 11.15 21.10 -0.05
N PHE A 22 10.05 21.60 -0.60
CA PHE A 22 8.70 21.14 -0.30
C PHE A 22 8.47 19.68 -0.73
N PHE A 23 8.92 19.28 -1.93
CA PHE A 23 8.82 17.88 -2.36
C PHE A 23 9.67 16.94 -1.50
N VAL A 24 10.87 17.36 -1.09
CA VAL A 24 11.71 16.57 -0.17
C VAL A 24 11.02 16.40 1.19
N LEU A 25 10.38 17.46 1.70
CA LEU A 25 9.64 17.42 2.94
C LEU A 25 8.40 16.51 2.86
N LEU A 26 7.74 16.47 1.72
CA LEU A 26 6.57 15.61 1.49
C LEU A 26 6.93 14.13 1.30
N LYS A 27 8.19 13.82 0.95
CA LYS A 27 8.62 12.44 0.66
C LYS A 27 8.21 11.41 1.72
N PRO A 28 8.37 11.62 3.04
CA PRO A 28 7.93 10.66 4.06
C PRO A 28 6.41 10.50 4.14
N PHE A 29 5.64 11.50 3.72
CA PHE A 29 4.17 11.51 3.80
C PHE A 29 3.49 11.02 2.54
N TYR A 30 4.26 10.70 1.49
CA TYR A 30 3.70 10.27 0.21
C TYR A 30 2.83 9.01 0.33
N ALA A 31 3.30 8.01 1.08
CA ALA A 31 2.56 6.77 1.27
C ALA A 31 1.22 6.98 2.01
N PRO A 32 1.16 7.64 3.19
CA PRO A 32 -0.10 7.97 3.85
C PRO A 32 -1.07 8.77 2.99
N ILE A 33 -0.57 9.76 2.25
CA ILE A 33 -1.41 10.60 1.35
C ILE A 33 -2.00 9.74 0.23
N PHE A 34 -1.18 8.93 -0.43
CA PHE A 34 -1.61 8.07 -1.52
C PHE A 34 -2.70 7.09 -1.05
N TRP A 35 -2.46 6.40 0.06
CA TRP A 35 -3.42 5.44 0.61
C TRP A 35 -4.69 6.12 1.10
N ALA A 36 -4.60 7.32 1.70
CA ALA A 36 -5.77 8.10 2.09
C ALA A 36 -6.65 8.46 0.89
N CYS A 37 -6.04 8.89 -0.22
CA CYS A 37 -6.76 9.18 -1.46
C CYS A 37 -7.42 7.92 -2.04
N ALA A 38 -6.68 6.80 -2.11
CA ALA A 38 -7.20 5.54 -2.63
C ALA A 38 -8.41 5.06 -1.82
N VAL A 39 -8.28 5.02 -0.50
CA VAL A 39 -9.37 4.62 0.40
C VAL A 39 -10.56 5.57 0.30
N ALA A 40 -10.32 6.89 0.27
CA ALA A 40 -11.39 7.86 0.13
C ALA A 40 -12.16 7.68 -1.18
N VAL A 41 -11.49 7.44 -2.32
CA VAL A 41 -12.13 7.19 -3.61
C VAL A 41 -12.98 5.91 -3.59
N ILE A 42 -12.46 4.82 -3.03
CA ILE A 42 -13.17 3.54 -2.93
C ILE A 42 -14.45 3.68 -2.08
N PHE A 43 -14.35 4.34 -0.93
CA PHE A 43 -15.46 4.46 0.01
C PHE A 43 -16.35 5.69 -0.21
N TYR A 44 -15.99 6.56 -1.15
CA TYR A 44 -16.78 7.75 -1.49
C TYR A 44 -18.26 7.44 -1.87
N PRO A 45 -18.59 6.41 -2.69
CA PRO A 45 -19.98 6.09 -2.98
C PRO A 45 -20.76 5.67 -1.72
N MET A 46 -20.11 5.01 -0.76
CA MET A 46 -20.74 4.67 0.52
C MET A 46 -21.01 5.93 1.34
N GLN A 47 -20.04 6.84 1.41
CA GLN A 47 -20.18 8.14 2.08
C GLN A 47 -21.35 8.94 1.48
N GLN A 48 -21.48 8.99 0.15
CA GLN A 48 -22.59 9.69 -0.50
C GLN A 48 -23.95 9.07 -0.15
N ARG A 49 -24.06 7.74 -0.09
CA ARG A 49 -25.32 7.05 0.29
C ARG A 49 -25.70 7.35 1.75
N LEU A 50 -24.73 7.38 2.66
CA LEU A 50 -24.97 7.73 4.05
C LEU A 50 -25.41 9.18 4.18
N LEU A 51 -24.74 10.10 3.49
CA LEU A 51 -25.05 11.53 3.53
C LEU A 51 -26.42 11.83 2.91
N ALA A 52 -26.83 11.08 1.89
CA ALA A 52 -28.17 11.20 1.31
C ALA A 52 -29.29 10.81 2.27
N LYS A 53 -29.03 9.84 3.19
CA LYS A 53 -29.98 9.44 4.23
C LYS A 53 -30.01 10.42 5.42
N TRP A 54 -28.89 11.07 5.71
CA TRP A 54 -28.70 11.91 6.90
C TRP A 54 -27.95 13.21 6.54
N PRO A 55 -28.57 14.12 5.78
CA PRO A 55 -27.89 15.29 5.22
C PRO A 55 -27.44 16.32 6.26
N GLY A 56 -28.01 16.28 7.47
CA GLY A 56 -27.69 17.24 8.55
C GLY A 56 -26.35 16.99 9.27
N HIS A 57 -25.71 15.84 9.09
CA HIS A 57 -24.54 15.46 9.89
C HIS A 57 -23.35 14.93 9.05
N PRO A 58 -22.73 15.75 8.18
CA PRO A 58 -21.67 15.30 7.28
C PRO A 58 -20.44 14.76 8.02
N THR A 59 -20.10 15.34 9.15
CA THR A 59 -18.97 14.91 9.99
C THR A 59 -19.21 13.53 10.59
N LEU A 60 -20.43 13.27 11.12
CA LEU A 60 -20.78 11.97 11.68
C LEU A 60 -20.79 10.89 10.60
N MET A 61 -21.33 11.18 9.42
CA MET A 61 -21.35 10.23 8.32
C MET A 61 -19.93 9.91 7.82
N ALA A 62 -19.03 10.91 7.79
CA ALA A 62 -17.62 10.67 7.46
C ALA A 62 -16.92 9.80 8.50
N LEU A 63 -17.20 10.00 9.80
CA LEU A 63 -16.67 9.16 10.87
C LEU A 63 -17.20 7.72 10.78
N VAL A 64 -18.49 7.53 10.53
CA VAL A 64 -19.09 6.19 10.36
C VAL A 64 -18.47 5.49 9.15
N THR A 65 -18.35 6.18 8.03
CA THR A 65 -17.70 5.63 6.82
C THR A 65 -16.25 5.26 7.10
N LEU A 66 -15.51 6.13 7.81
CA LEU A 66 -14.12 5.87 8.18
C LEU A 66 -14.00 4.64 9.10
N LEU A 67 -14.88 4.53 10.09
CA LEU A 67 -14.90 3.39 11.02
C LEU A 67 -15.19 2.08 10.27
N VAL A 68 -16.20 2.06 9.41
CA VAL A 68 -16.54 0.88 8.59
C VAL A 68 -15.37 0.52 7.68
N CYS A 69 -14.75 1.51 7.04
CA CYS A 69 -13.58 1.31 6.20
C CYS A 69 -12.41 0.72 7.01
N THR A 70 -12.11 1.29 8.19
CA THR A 70 -11.02 0.82 9.05
C THR A 70 -11.25 -0.62 9.47
N VAL A 71 -12.45 -0.96 9.91
CA VAL A 71 -12.82 -2.33 10.31
C VAL A 71 -12.68 -3.28 9.12
N MET A 72 -13.20 -2.88 7.95
CA MET A 72 -13.21 -3.70 6.74
C MET A 72 -11.80 -3.96 6.18
N VAL A 73 -10.86 -3.03 6.37
CA VAL A 73 -9.49 -3.18 5.89
C VAL A 73 -8.59 -3.80 6.96
N VAL A 74 -8.68 -3.30 8.20
CA VAL A 74 -7.76 -3.70 9.28
C VAL A 74 -8.00 -5.15 9.72
N ILE A 75 -9.27 -5.58 9.82
CA ILE A 75 -9.57 -6.95 10.27
C ILE A 75 -8.96 -8.01 9.31
N PRO A 76 -9.20 -7.98 7.99
CA PRO A 76 -8.58 -8.95 7.09
C PRO A 76 -7.05 -8.91 7.12
N VAL A 77 -6.47 -7.70 7.18
CA VAL A 77 -5.01 -7.56 7.24
C VAL A 77 -4.45 -8.19 8.52
N LEU A 78 -5.09 -7.97 9.68
CA LEU A 78 -4.67 -8.58 10.93
C LEU A 78 -4.83 -10.09 10.92
N LEU A 79 -5.91 -10.62 10.33
CA LEU A 79 -6.12 -12.07 10.21
C LEU A 79 -5.04 -12.72 9.33
N VAL A 80 -4.76 -12.11 8.17
CA VAL A 80 -3.69 -12.59 7.28
C VAL A 80 -2.33 -12.51 7.97
N ALA A 81 -2.01 -11.38 8.63
CA ALA A 81 -0.76 -11.22 9.34
C ALA A 81 -0.60 -12.25 10.49
N ALA A 82 -1.67 -12.47 11.26
CA ALA A 82 -1.67 -13.48 12.32
C ALA A 82 -1.43 -14.90 11.76
N SER A 83 -2.10 -15.25 10.65
CA SER A 83 -1.90 -16.53 9.96
C SER A 83 -0.45 -16.69 9.48
N PHE A 84 0.13 -15.64 8.87
CA PHE A 84 1.53 -15.67 8.45
C PHE A 84 2.50 -15.88 9.61
N ILE A 85 2.25 -15.23 10.74
CA ILE A 85 3.10 -15.37 11.94
C ILE A 85 2.99 -16.80 12.50
N THR A 86 1.78 -17.33 12.65
CA THR A 86 1.57 -18.67 13.19
C THR A 86 2.15 -19.75 12.29
N GLU A 87 1.91 -19.68 10.99
CA GLU A 87 2.50 -20.60 10.02
C GLU A 87 4.02 -20.48 9.94
N GLY A 88 4.56 -19.27 9.93
CA GLY A 88 5.99 -19.00 9.94
C GLY A 88 6.68 -19.58 11.18
N LEU A 89 6.06 -19.42 12.36
CA LEU A 89 6.56 -20.01 13.61
C LEU A 89 6.50 -21.54 13.58
N SER A 90 5.42 -22.13 13.05
CA SER A 90 5.29 -23.59 12.93
C SER A 90 6.36 -24.20 12.02
N VAL A 91 6.62 -23.54 10.88
CA VAL A 91 7.70 -23.95 9.96
C VAL A 91 9.06 -23.83 10.65
N TYR A 92 9.31 -22.74 11.37
CA TYR A 92 10.55 -22.53 12.11
C TYR A 92 10.77 -23.59 13.21
N GLN A 93 9.73 -23.96 13.97
CA GLN A 93 9.79 -25.00 14.99
C GLN A 93 10.07 -26.38 14.37
N LYS A 94 9.38 -26.74 13.29
CA LYS A 94 9.61 -27.99 12.55
C LYS A 94 11.03 -28.09 12.02
N LEU A 95 11.61 -26.96 11.60
CA LEU A 95 13.02 -26.86 11.19
C LEU A 95 13.99 -27.11 12.35
N GLN A 96 13.72 -26.50 13.51
CA GLN A 96 14.57 -26.69 14.70
C GLN A 96 14.49 -28.11 15.25
N GLU A 97 13.33 -28.74 15.16
CA GLU A 97 13.09 -30.10 15.59
C GLU A 97 13.61 -31.16 14.60
N GLY A 98 14.18 -30.74 13.47
CA GLY A 98 14.64 -31.65 12.41
C GLY A 98 13.51 -32.43 11.72
N ARG A 99 12.26 -32.02 11.92
CA ARG A 99 11.07 -32.70 11.36
C ARG A 99 10.75 -32.29 9.93
N LEU A 100 11.42 -31.26 9.41
CA LEU A 100 11.38 -30.92 8.00
C LEU A 100 12.57 -31.57 7.33
N ASP A 101 12.36 -32.73 6.78
CA ASP A 101 13.33 -33.37 5.90
C ASP A 101 12.92 -33.10 4.44
N PRO A 102 13.61 -32.17 3.77
CA PRO A 102 13.32 -31.86 2.36
C PRO A 102 13.51 -33.08 1.44
N SER A 103 14.33 -34.05 1.85
CA SER A 103 14.57 -35.28 1.11
C SER A 103 13.32 -36.16 1.04
N GLU A 104 12.48 -36.18 2.08
CA GLU A 104 11.22 -36.93 2.08
C GLU A 104 10.20 -36.32 1.09
N TYR A 105 10.12 -34.99 1.04
CA TYR A 105 9.26 -34.31 0.06
C TYR A 105 9.75 -34.49 -1.38
N ILE A 106 11.07 -34.49 -1.60
CA ILE A 106 11.68 -34.74 -2.92
C ILE A 106 11.42 -36.20 -3.32
N ALA A 107 11.52 -37.16 -2.39
CA ALA A 107 11.20 -38.57 -2.64
C ALA A 107 9.74 -38.75 -3.02
N THR A 108 8.81 -38.14 -2.28
CA THR A 108 7.36 -38.15 -2.57
C THR A 108 7.06 -37.53 -3.93
N PHE A 109 7.73 -36.42 -4.28
CA PHE A 109 7.58 -35.80 -5.60
C PHE A 109 8.10 -36.71 -6.72
N ARG A 110 9.25 -37.37 -6.52
CA ARG A 110 9.83 -38.33 -7.46
C ARG A 110 8.90 -39.52 -7.72
N GLU A 111 8.27 -40.05 -6.67
CA GLU A 111 7.31 -41.15 -6.79
C GLU A 111 5.99 -40.73 -7.41
N GLY A 112 5.48 -39.55 -7.06
CA GLY A 112 4.22 -39.01 -7.59
C GLY A 112 4.28 -38.49 -9.03
N PHE A 113 5.41 -37.96 -9.44
CA PHE A 113 5.59 -37.31 -10.74
C PHE A 113 6.90 -37.69 -11.43
N PRO A 114 7.14 -38.97 -11.79
CA PRO A 114 8.44 -39.42 -12.31
C PRO A 114 8.84 -38.74 -13.63
N LEU A 115 7.86 -38.45 -14.49
CA LEU A 115 8.12 -37.75 -15.76
C LEU A 115 8.60 -36.31 -15.52
N ALA A 116 7.99 -35.59 -14.60
CA ALA A 116 8.38 -34.22 -14.27
C ALA A 116 9.75 -34.16 -13.60
N TYR A 117 10.07 -35.15 -12.74
CA TYR A 117 11.36 -35.30 -12.11
C TYR A 117 12.49 -35.45 -13.15
N HIS A 118 12.36 -36.39 -14.10
CA HIS A 118 13.34 -36.61 -15.15
C HIS A 118 13.47 -35.42 -16.12
N TRP A 119 12.38 -34.70 -16.35
CA TRP A 119 12.41 -33.48 -17.15
C TRP A 119 13.23 -32.37 -16.48
N LEU A 120 13.00 -32.13 -15.20
CA LEU A 120 13.72 -31.12 -14.42
C LEU A 120 15.20 -31.48 -14.27
N GLU A 121 15.55 -32.75 -14.09
CA GLU A 121 16.94 -33.24 -14.04
C GLU A 121 17.67 -32.98 -15.37
N ARG A 122 16.99 -33.13 -16.52
CA ARG A 122 17.52 -32.79 -17.85
C ARG A 122 17.79 -31.30 -18.03
N PHE A 123 17.05 -30.42 -17.35
CA PHE A 123 17.28 -28.98 -17.36
C PHE A 123 18.36 -28.53 -16.36
N GLY A 124 19.08 -29.48 -15.74
CA GLY A 124 20.20 -29.17 -14.86
C GLY A 124 19.80 -28.87 -13.42
N VAL A 125 18.59 -29.22 -12.99
CA VAL A 125 18.17 -29.11 -11.59
C VAL A 125 18.76 -30.30 -10.82
N ASP A 126 19.75 -30.01 -9.98
CA ASP A 126 20.40 -31.01 -9.13
C ASP A 126 19.60 -31.17 -7.82
N PHE A 127 18.79 -32.21 -7.76
CA PHE A 127 17.97 -32.52 -6.59
C PHE A 127 18.78 -33.05 -5.40
N SER A 128 20.01 -33.51 -5.60
CA SER A 128 20.86 -34.05 -4.53
C SER A 128 21.28 -32.96 -3.53
N ASN A 129 21.50 -31.74 -4.03
CA ASN A 129 21.87 -30.57 -3.24
C ASN A 129 20.70 -29.63 -2.92
N LEU A 130 19.52 -29.91 -3.49
CA LEU A 130 18.35 -29.05 -3.33
C LEU A 130 17.85 -29.02 -1.89
N GLY A 131 17.88 -30.17 -1.21
CA GLY A 131 17.53 -30.30 0.20
C GLY A 131 18.37 -29.39 1.07
N ASP A 132 19.68 -29.42 0.90
CA ASP A 132 20.64 -28.60 1.66
C ASP A 132 20.50 -27.11 1.34
N GLN A 133 20.29 -26.76 0.06
CA GLN A 133 20.05 -25.39 -0.33
C GLN A 133 18.74 -24.83 0.21
N VAL A 134 17.65 -25.61 0.18
CA VAL A 134 16.37 -25.23 0.78
C VAL A 134 16.53 -25.06 2.29
N MET A 135 17.22 -25.99 2.96
CA MET A 135 17.47 -25.90 4.39
C MET A 135 18.33 -24.67 4.75
N ALA A 136 19.38 -24.38 4.00
CA ALA A 136 20.21 -23.19 4.16
C ALA A 136 19.40 -21.90 3.91
N GLY A 137 18.54 -21.89 2.88
CA GLY A 137 17.63 -20.82 2.58
C GLY A 137 16.62 -20.55 3.70
N LEU A 138 15.97 -21.59 4.19
CA LEU A 138 15.03 -21.53 5.32
C LEU A 138 15.70 -21.04 6.61
N LYS A 139 16.91 -21.53 6.91
CA LYS A 139 17.70 -21.10 8.06
C LYS A 139 18.08 -19.62 7.96
N SER A 140 18.48 -19.17 6.77
CA SER A 140 18.78 -17.77 6.48
C SER A 140 17.53 -16.90 6.59
N ALA A 141 16.40 -17.35 6.05
CA ALA A 141 15.11 -16.67 6.17
C ALA A 141 14.65 -16.57 7.63
N GLY A 142 14.78 -17.65 8.42
CA GLY A 142 14.46 -17.65 9.85
C GLY A 142 15.33 -16.67 10.64
N GLN A 143 16.64 -16.62 10.37
CA GLN A 143 17.54 -15.64 10.98
C GLN A 143 17.23 -14.20 10.56
N PHE A 144 16.87 -14.00 9.28
CA PHE A 144 16.44 -12.70 8.76
C PHE A 144 15.15 -12.23 9.43
N LEU A 145 14.15 -13.11 9.57
CA LEU A 145 12.90 -12.81 10.25
C LEU A 145 13.13 -12.52 11.74
N GLY A 146 13.97 -13.30 12.42
CA GLY A 146 14.32 -13.06 13.83
C GLY A 146 15.02 -11.73 14.05
N LYS A 147 15.98 -11.35 13.20
CA LYS A 147 16.65 -10.04 13.24
C LYS A 147 15.69 -8.90 12.90
N ARG A 148 14.77 -9.10 11.96
CA ARG A 148 13.78 -8.10 11.58
C ARG A 148 12.65 -7.97 12.60
N ALA A 149 12.28 -9.00 13.33
CA ALA A 149 11.30 -8.91 14.41
C ALA A 149 11.71 -7.90 15.50
N LEU A 150 13.00 -7.81 15.79
CA LEU A 150 13.54 -6.76 16.69
C LEU A 150 13.48 -5.36 16.07
N ALA A 151 13.71 -5.25 14.76
CA ALA A 151 13.60 -3.98 14.03
C ALA A 151 12.14 -3.51 13.82
N VAL A 152 11.18 -4.42 13.86
CA VAL A 152 9.74 -4.11 13.78
C VAL A 152 9.30 -3.23 14.96
N GLY A 153 9.86 -3.41 16.14
CA GLY A 153 9.55 -2.56 17.29
C GLY A 153 9.84 -1.07 17.06
N GLN A 154 10.93 -0.73 16.37
CA GLN A 154 11.28 0.65 16.05
C GLN A 154 10.42 1.24 14.92
N ASN A 155 9.99 0.42 13.97
CA ASN A 155 9.13 0.84 12.87
C ASN A 155 7.64 0.89 13.25
N THR A 156 7.25 0.24 14.36
CA THR A 156 5.86 0.19 14.82
C THR A 156 5.33 1.58 15.16
N PHE A 157 6.13 2.41 15.82
CA PHE A 157 5.73 3.80 16.14
C PHE A 157 5.48 4.63 14.87
N ARG A 158 6.37 4.52 13.89
CA ARG A 158 6.20 5.17 12.58
C ARG A 158 4.96 4.66 11.85
N PHE A 159 4.71 3.36 11.88
CA PHE A 159 3.51 2.79 11.29
C PHE A 159 2.22 3.38 11.89
N PHE A 160 2.15 3.55 13.22
CA PHE A 160 0.99 4.18 13.87
C PHE A 160 0.83 5.65 13.51
N ILE A 161 1.94 6.39 13.35
CA ILE A 161 1.90 7.78 12.87
C ILE A 161 1.38 7.82 11.44
N ASP A 162 1.92 7.00 10.55
CA ASP A 162 1.53 6.95 9.13
C ASP A 162 0.06 6.51 8.98
N LEU A 163 -0.38 5.53 9.77
CA LEU A 163 -1.77 5.08 9.83
C LEU A 163 -2.69 6.18 10.37
N GLY A 164 -2.33 6.82 11.46
CA GLY A 164 -3.09 7.93 12.02
C GLY A 164 -3.23 9.09 11.04
N LEU A 165 -2.15 9.45 10.35
CA LEU A 165 -2.16 10.47 9.32
C LEU A 165 -3.03 10.06 8.11
N MET A 166 -2.93 8.80 7.67
CA MET A 166 -3.77 8.25 6.60
C MET A 166 -5.25 8.34 6.98
N LEU A 167 -5.63 7.91 8.17
CA LEU A 167 -7.02 7.97 8.65
C LEU A 167 -7.52 9.41 8.77
N TYR A 168 -6.68 10.31 9.29
CA TYR A 168 -6.97 11.74 9.40
C TYR A 168 -7.25 12.35 8.01
N LEU A 169 -6.36 12.12 7.05
CA LEU A 169 -6.54 12.60 5.68
C LEU A 169 -7.78 11.98 5.02
N THR A 170 -8.00 10.68 5.20
CA THR A 170 -9.17 9.97 4.65
C THR A 170 -10.46 10.59 5.19
N PHE A 171 -10.51 10.92 6.48
CA PHE A 171 -11.66 11.59 7.08
C PHE A 171 -11.98 12.92 6.38
N PHE A 172 -10.98 13.78 6.18
CA PHE A 172 -11.20 15.06 5.50
C PHE A 172 -11.55 14.90 4.03
N LEU A 173 -10.95 13.93 3.34
CA LEU A 173 -11.29 13.62 1.95
C LEU A 173 -12.72 13.12 1.81
N LEU A 174 -13.20 12.29 2.74
CA LEU A 174 -14.59 11.81 2.76
C LEU A 174 -15.58 12.93 3.10
N ARG A 175 -15.23 13.82 4.04
CA ARG A 175 -16.09 14.91 4.48
C ARG A 175 -16.16 16.05 3.49
N ASP A 176 -14.99 16.52 3.04
CA ASP A 176 -14.86 17.76 2.25
C ASP A 176 -14.32 17.53 0.84
N GLY A 177 -14.24 16.29 0.36
CA GLY A 177 -13.63 15.92 -0.92
C GLY A 177 -14.16 16.71 -2.10
N ASN A 178 -15.47 16.96 -2.17
CA ASN A 178 -16.07 17.80 -3.24
C ASN A 178 -15.54 19.22 -3.22
N LYS A 179 -15.36 19.83 -2.05
CA LYS A 179 -14.82 21.17 -1.92
C LYS A 179 -13.35 21.23 -2.33
N LEU A 180 -12.58 20.20 -1.93
CA LEU A 180 -11.17 20.08 -2.29
C LEU A 180 -10.98 19.93 -3.80
N ILE A 181 -11.79 19.11 -4.45
CA ILE A 181 -11.76 18.97 -5.92
C ILE A 181 -12.08 20.30 -6.60
N GLN A 182 -13.10 21.02 -6.13
CA GLN A 182 -13.46 22.33 -6.69
C GLN A 182 -12.35 23.38 -6.47
N MET A 183 -11.67 23.37 -5.30
CA MET A 183 -10.52 24.25 -5.07
C MET A 183 -9.35 23.91 -5.99
N LEU A 184 -9.05 22.61 -6.19
CA LEU A 184 -8.02 22.16 -7.11
C LEU A 184 -8.31 22.58 -8.55
N ILE A 185 -9.56 22.41 -8.99
CA ILE A 185 -10.00 22.86 -10.34
C ILE A 185 -9.77 24.36 -10.49
N ARG A 186 -10.17 25.17 -9.52
CA ARG A 186 -9.97 26.63 -9.57
C ARG A 186 -8.52 27.08 -9.47
N ALA A 187 -7.65 26.27 -8.85
CA ALA A 187 -6.22 26.57 -8.71
C ALA A 187 -5.41 26.25 -9.97
N LEU A 188 -5.93 25.41 -10.86
CA LEU A 188 -5.26 25.05 -12.12
C LEU A 188 -5.67 26.03 -13.24
N PRO A 189 -4.73 26.76 -13.84
CA PRO A 189 -5.05 27.75 -14.89
C PRO A 189 -5.19 27.10 -16.27
N LEU A 190 -5.97 26.02 -16.40
CA LEU A 190 -6.05 25.22 -17.62
C LEU A 190 -7.24 25.54 -18.55
N GLY A 191 -8.14 26.43 -18.18
CA GLY A 191 -9.34 26.81 -18.94
C GLY A 191 -10.49 25.81 -18.78
N ASP A 192 -11.65 26.32 -18.40
CA ASP A 192 -12.82 25.60 -17.88
C ASP A 192 -13.28 24.35 -18.65
N ASP A 193 -13.14 24.32 -19.98
CA ASP A 193 -13.66 23.22 -20.80
C ASP A 193 -12.75 21.97 -20.79
N ARG A 194 -11.44 22.16 -20.78
CA ARG A 194 -10.47 21.06 -20.78
C ARG A 194 -10.37 20.41 -19.40
N GLU A 195 -10.49 21.19 -18.36
CA GLU A 195 -10.48 20.72 -16.98
C GLU A 195 -11.67 19.79 -16.69
N ARG A 196 -12.87 20.22 -17.07
CA ARG A 196 -14.09 19.41 -16.89
C ARG A 196 -14.01 18.09 -17.66
N MET A 197 -13.46 18.11 -18.87
CA MET A 197 -13.29 16.90 -19.68
C MET A 197 -12.31 15.94 -19.05
N LEU A 198 -11.15 16.41 -18.55
CA LEU A 198 -10.13 15.58 -17.90
C LEU A 198 -10.64 14.96 -16.59
N PHE A 199 -11.30 15.76 -15.75
CA PHE A 199 -11.87 15.27 -14.49
C PHE A 199 -13.02 14.30 -14.71
N ASN A 200 -13.88 14.52 -15.69
CA ASN A 200 -14.96 13.59 -16.03
C ASN A 200 -14.39 12.26 -16.57
N LYS A 201 -13.39 12.29 -17.45
CA LYS A 201 -12.71 11.10 -17.94
C LYS A 201 -11.96 10.37 -16.83
N PHE A 202 -11.27 11.10 -15.94
CA PHE A 202 -10.60 10.49 -14.80
C PHE A 202 -11.60 9.82 -13.85
N ALA A 203 -12.70 10.49 -13.54
CA ALA A 203 -13.77 9.92 -12.71
C ALA A 203 -14.45 8.71 -13.37
N GLU A 204 -14.62 8.73 -14.69
CA GLU A 204 -15.18 7.62 -15.48
C GLU A 204 -14.23 6.41 -15.47
N ILE A 205 -12.94 6.62 -15.74
CA ILE A 205 -11.91 5.55 -15.70
C ILE A 205 -11.81 4.97 -14.30
N THR A 206 -11.77 5.82 -13.27
CA THR A 206 -11.71 5.38 -11.88
C THR A 206 -12.94 4.56 -11.50
N ARG A 207 -14.14 4.99 -11.91
CA ARG A 207 -15.38 4.22 -11.68
C ARG A 207 -15.40 2.91 -12.46
N ALA A 208 -14.92 2.89 -13.70
CA ALA A 208 -14.83 1.67 -14.50
C ALA A 208 -13.85 0.67 -13.90
N THR A 209 -12.69 1.13 -13.44
CA THR A 209 -11.68 0.29 -12.78
C THR A 209 -12.18 -0.30 -11.45
N ILE A 210 -12.93 0.49 -10.66
CA ILE A 210 -13.45 0.05 -9.35
C ILE A 210 -14.66 -0.87 -9.50
N LYS A 211 -15.50 -0.66 -10.54
CA LYS A 211 -16.68 -1.53 -10.75
C LYS A 211 -16.32 -2.91 -11.29
N GLY A 212 -15.09 -3.10 -11.74
CA GLY A 212 -14.71 -4.35 -12.42
C GLY A 212 -15.67 -4.61 -13.58
N ASN A 213 -15.17 -4.75 -14.74
CA ASN A 213 -15.99 -5.06 -15.90
C ASN A 213 -16.79 -6.34 -15.67
#